data_3c2458a4e3d1ac5b535d6bfc730ad3e9
#
_entry.id   3c2458a4e3d1ac5b535d6bfc730ad3e9
#
_cell.length_a   1.000
_cell.length_b   1.000
_cell.length_c   1.000
_cell.angle_alpha   90.00
_cell.angle_beta   90.00
_cell.angle_gamma   90.00
#
_symmetry.space_group_name_H-M   'P 1'
#
loop_
_entity.id
_entity.type
_entity.pdbx_description
1 polymer ?
#
loop_
_entity_poly.entity_id
_entity_poly.type
_entity_poly.pdbx_seq_one_letter_code
_entity_poly.pdbx_strand_id
1 'polypeptide(L)'
;HSLSSLLLIRDLQKLKRRRKRKMLMHGSEKFADRLKKWSTAKELKCAVVCEILDSRTQETISGNEQVSLSSDFVQSNKMISQILSMVSEDRNVKHILKQLLGTSGANVMVKSSRMFCATHEDLSFMQLQKRAMRLDKILLGYQDHIGNGETVVNPKDKYKIKSWDDIGTSAF
;
A
#
# COMPACT_ATOMS: atom_id res chain seq x y z
N HIS A 1 13.86 -19.84 -6.47
CA HIS A 1 14.84 -19.08 -5.65
C HIS A 1 14.19 -17.92 -4.87
N SER A 2 13.29 -17.15 -5.47
CA SER A 2 12.70 -15.96 -4.83
C SER A 2 11.87 -16.27 -3.58
N LEU A 3 11.08 -17.36 -3.60
CA LEU A 3 10.22 -17.74 -2.47
C LEU A 3 11.04 -18.19 -1.25
N SER A 4 12.11 -18.96 -1.49
CA SER A 4 13.01 -19.41 -0.42
C SER A 4 13.72 -18.25 0.25
N SER A 5 14.16 -17.26 -0.54
CA SER A 5 14.78 -16.03 -0.04
C SER A 5 13.79 -15.20 0.79
N LEU A 6 12.55 -15.11 0.36
CA LEU A 6 11.49 -14.41 1.08
C LEU A 6 11.20 -15.04 2.44
N LEU A 7 11.08 -16.38 2.49
CA LEU A 7 10.87 -17.11 3.74
C LEU A 7 12.04 -16.90 4.70
N LEU A 8 13.27 -16.92 4.19
CA LEU A 8 14.48 -16.69 4.98
C LEU A 8 14.51 -15.27 5.57
N ILE A 9 14.20 -14.26 4.79
CA ILE A 9 14.11 -12.85 5.25
C ILE A 9 13.07 -12.72 6.35
N ARG A 10 11.91 -13.37 6.20
CA ARG A 10 10.85 -13.38 7.23
C ARG A 10 11.29 -14.05 8.53
N ASP A 11 11.96 -15.17 8.43
CA ASP A 11 12.45 -15.86 9.62
C ASP A 11 13.49 -15.01 10.36
N LEU A 12 14.37 -14.33 9.63
CA LEU A 12 15.31 -13.39 10.21
C LEU A 12 14.59 -12.20 10.88
N GLN A 13 13.53 -11.67 10.28
CA GLN A 13 12.72 -10.62 10.89
C GLN A 13 12.00 -11.09 12.15
N LYS A 14 11.44 -12.32 12.16
CA LYS A 14 10.83 -12.94 13.34
C LYS A 14 11.84 -13.16 14.46
N LEU A 15 13.05 -13.64 14.13
CA LEU A 15 14.13 -13.83 15.10
C LEU A 15 14.57 -12.50 15.72
N LYS A 16 14.70 -11.44 14.93
CA LYS A 16 15.04 -10.10 15.41
C LYS A 16 13.97 -9.56 16.37
N ARG A 17 12.68 -9.78 16.08
CA ARG A 17 11.56 -9.42 16.96
C ARG A 17 11.58 -10.22 18.27
N ARG A 18 11.86 -11.54 18.21
CA ARG A 18 11.97 -12.39 19.40
C ARG A 18 13.14 -11.98 20.30
N ARG A 19 14.31 -11.66 19.72
CA ARG A 19 15.46 -11.14 20.47
C ARG A 19 15.14 -9.81 21.16
N LYS A 20 14.50 -8.88 20.45
CA LYS A 20 14.07 -7.59 21.03
C LYS A 20 13.11 -7.77 22.20
N ARG A 21 12.12 -8.68 22.07
CA ARG A 21 11.19 -9.03 23.18
C ARG A 21 11.92 -9.64 24.38
N LYS A 22 12.87 -10.56 24.17
CA LYS A 22 13.67 -11.13 25.26
C LYS A 22 14.50 -10.07 25.99
N MET A 23 15.13 -9.14 25.27
CA MET A 23 15.87 -8.04 25.88
C MET A 23 14.97 -7.13 26.74
N LEU A 24 13.71 -6.88 26.31
CA LEU A 24 12.75 -6.08 27.06
C LEU A 24 12.28 -6.78 28.34
N MET A 25 12.25 -8.11 28.37
CA MET A 25 11.81 -8.90 29.53
C MET A 25 12.88 -9.09 30.61
N HIS A 26 14.16 -8.90 30.29
CA HIS A 26 15.31 -9.16 31.19
C HIS A 26 16.10 -7.91 31.57
N GLY A 27 15.68 -6.74 31.13
CA GLY A 27 16.33 -5.47 31.45
C GLY A 27 15.77 -4.78 32.69
N SER A 28 16.64 -4.08 33.44
CA SER A 28 16.20 -3.24 34.56
C SER A 28 15.18 -2.20 34.06
N GLU A 29 14.22 -1.80 34.92
CA GLU A 29 13.12 -0.88 34.57
C GLU A 29 13.59 0.40 33.85
N LYS A 30 14.73 0.97 34.25
CA LYS A 30 15.32 2.17 33.60
C LYS A 30 15.76 1.91 32.16
N PHE A 31 16.18 0.69 31.85
CA PHE A 31 16.59 0.29 30.51
C PHE A 31 15.36 -0.02 29.63
N ALA A 32 14.33 -0.61 30.22
CA ALA A 32 13.05 -0.86 29.56
C ALA A 32 12.35 0.44 29.15
N ASP A 33 12.41 1.49 29.95
CA ASP A 33 11.82 2.80 29.67
C ASP A 33 12.58 3.56 28.56
N ARG A 34 13.91 3.47 28.55
CA ARG A 34 14.73 3.99 27.42
C ARG A 34 14.45 3.25 26.13
N LEU A 35 14.29 1.95 26.18
CA LEU A 35 13.96 1.12 25.01
C LEU A 35 12.50 1.34 24.55
N LYS A 36 11.55 1.58 25.47
CA LYS A 36 10.19 2.01 25.10
C LYS A 36 10.20 3.34 24.37
N LYS A 37 10.92 4.32 24.86
CA LYS A 37 11.10 5.63 24.21
C LYS A 37 11.77 5.53 22.84
N TRP A 38 12.64 4.53 22.64
CA TRP A 38 13.26 4.22 21.35
C TRP A 38 12.36 3.36 20.43
N SER A 39 11.43 2.58 21.01
CA SER A 39 10.49 1.74 20.26
C SER A 39 9.24 2.48 19.81
N THR A 40 8.94 3.64 20.37
CA THR A 40 7.97 4.61 19.83
C THR A 40 8.49 5.34 18.57
N ALA A 41 9.78 5.27 18.28
CA ALA A 41 10.24 5.48 16.92
C ALA A 41 9.58 4.41 16.05
N LYS A 42 8.56 4.85 15.30
CA LYS A 42 7.74 4.16 14.31
C LYS A 42 8.43 2.89 13.82
N GLU A 43 7.97 1.72 14.25
CA GLU A 43 8.49 0.45 13.73
C GLU A 43 8.38 0.55 12.21
N LEU A 44 9.52 0.74 11.56
CA LEU A 44 9.61 0.65 10.11
C LEU A 44 9.20 -0.78 9.77
N LYS A 45 7.92 -0.97 9.48
CA LYS A 45 7.43 -2.19 8.86
C LYS A 45 8.10 -2.22 7.50
N CYS A 46 9.20 -2.94 7.39
CA CYS A 46 9.80 -3.20 6.11
C CYS A 46 8.79 -4.04 5.31
N ALA A 47 8.13 -3.41 4.35
CA ALA A 47 7.31 -4.11 3.38
C ALA A 47 8.24 -4.94 2.49
N VAL A 48 7.92 -6.22 2.33
CA VAL A 48 8.65 -7.10 1.43
C VAL A 48 7.79 -7.28 0.20
N VAL A 49 8.30 -6.81 -0.94
CA VAL A 49 7.67 -6.99 -2.25
C VAL A 49 8.43 -8.09 -2.97
N CYS A 50 7.71 -9.09 -3.45
CA CYS A 50 8.29 -10.22 -4.16
C CYS A 50 7.72 -10.31 -5.58
N GLU A 51 8.60 -10.39 -6.56
CA GLU A 51 8.22 -10.66 -7.94
C GLU A 51 7.92 -12.14 -8.13
N ILE A 52 6.79 -12.45 -8.75
CA ILE A 52 6.40 -13.79 -9.16
C ILE A 52 6.27 -13.83 -10.68
N LEU A 53 7.00 -14.73 -11.31
CA LEU A 53 6.98 -14.90 -12.75
C LEU A 53 5.90 -15.89 -13.22
N ASP A 54 5.52 -16.85 -12.34
CA ASP A 54 4.58 -17.92 -12.65
C ASP A 54 3.30 -17.82 -11.80
N SER A 55 2.15 -17.93 -12.46
CA SER A 55 0.82 -17.91 -11.83
C SER A 55 0.59 -19.08 -10.86
N ARG A 56 1.16 -20.27 -11.14
CA ARG A 56 1.05 -21.44 -10.26
C ARG A 56 1.67 -21.17 -8.89
N THR A 57 2.80 -20.46 -8.89
CA THR A 57 3.46 -20.06 -7.63
C THR A 57 2.56 -19.13 -6.82
N GLN A 58 1.78 -18.26 -7.46
CA GLN A 58 0.85 -17.39 -6.76
C GLN A 58 -0.30 -18.16 -6.10
N GLU A 59 -0.86 -19.16 -6.77
CA GLU A 59 -1.91 -20.01 -6.20
C GLU A 59 -1.42 -20.75 -4.94
N THR A 60 -0.20 -21.28 -5.01
CA THR A 60 0.45 -21.94 -3.87
C THR A 60 0.67 -20.99 -2.69
N ILE A 61 1.03 -19.74 -2.97
CA ILE A 61 1.27 -18.70 -1.95
C ILE A 61 -0.04 -18.23 -1.35
N SER A 62 -1.08 -18.04 -2.16
CA SER A 62 -2.42 -17.63 -1.71
C SER A 62 -3.04 -18.63 -0.74
N GLY A 63 -2.70 -19.92 -0.88
CA GLY A 63 -3.08 -20.99 0.06
C GLY A 63 -2.37 -20.90 1.41
N ASN A 64 -1.32 -20.08 1.54
CA ASN A 64 -0.58 -19.92 2.79
C ASN A 64 -0.84 -18.53 3.40
N GLU A 65 -1.82 -18.46 4.30
CA GLU A 65 -2.29 -17.24 4.94
C GLU A 65 -1.16 -16.43 5.63
N GLN A 66 -0.19 -17.12 6.23
CA GLN A 66 0.93 -16.47 6.91
C GLN A 66 1.87 -15.74 5.93
N VAL A 67 1.97 -16.21 4.70
CA VAL A 67 2.81 -15.59 3.66
C VAL A 67 2.06 -14.46 2.99
N SER A 68 0.78 -14.64 2.72
CA SER A 68 -0.10 -13.66 2.09
C SER A 68 -0.23 -12.38 2.90
N LEU A 69 -0.42 -12.48 4.22
CA LEU A 69 -0.64 -11.33 5.11
C LEU A 69 0.57 -10.40 5.30
N SER A 70 1.75 -10.78 4.88
CA SER A 70 2.98 -10.05 5.25
C SER A 70 3.89 -9.66 4.08
N SER A 71 3.51 -9.99 2.88
CA SER A 71 4.32 -9.74 1.69
C SER A 71 3.41 -9.42 0.52
N ASP A 72 3.78 -8.41 -0.24
CA ASP A 72 3.11 -8.07 -1.48
C ASP A 72 3.75 -8.83 -2.64
N PHE A 73 2.92 -9.38 -3.50
CA PHE A 73 3.36 -10.17 -4.64
C PHE A 73 2.97 -9.48 -5.94
N VAL A 74 3.94 -9.28 -6.81
CA VAL A 74 3.75 -8.65 -8.11
C VAL A 74 4.03 -9.63 -9.22
N GLN A 75 3.03 -9.88 -10.06
CA GLN A 75 3.18 -10.65 -11.30
C GLN A 75 3.60 -9.73 -12.45
N SER A 76 4.89 -9.58 -12.66
CA SER A 76 5.44 -8.70 -13.71
C SER A 76 4.97 -9.13 -15.11
N ASN A 77 5.01 -10.40 -15.44
CA ASN A 77 4.57 -10.92 -16.75
C ASN A 77 3.11 -10.60 -17.05
N LYS A 78 2.21 -10.74 -16.04
CA LYS A 78 0.80 -10.39 -16.21
C LYS A 78 0.61 -8.90 -16.42
N MET A 79 1.31 -8.07 -15.65
CA MET A 79 1.25 -6.62 -15.80
C MET A 79 1.76 -6.17 -17.18
N ILE A 80 2.88 -6.72 -17.65
CA ILE A 80 3.44 -6.42 -18.97
C ILE A 80 2.46 -6.83 -20.06
N SER A 81 1.86 -8.02 -19.97
CA SER A 81 0.88 -8.48 -20.96
C SER A 81 -0.36 -7.58 -21.01
N GLN A 82 -0.84 -7.11 -19.86
CA GLN A 82 -1.95 -6.17 -19.79
C GLN A 82 -1.60 -4.82 -20.43
N ILE A 83 -0.42 -4.28 -20.14
CA ILE A 83 0.07 -3.05 -20.75
C ILE A 83 0.19 -3.20 -22.27
N LEU A 84 0.75 -4.30 -22.76
CA LEU A 84 0.87 -4.57 -24.19
C LEU A 84 -0.50 -4.65 -24.87
N SER A 85 -1.47 -5.31 -24.24
CA SER A 85 -2.85 -5.38 -24.74
C SER A 85 -3.47 -3.98 -24.85
N MET A 86 -3.35 -3.14 -23.82
CA MET A 86 -3.86 -1.77 -23.83
C MET A 86 -3.21 -0.92 -24.94
N VAL A 87 -1.89 -1.03 -25.10
CA VAL A 87 -1.14 -0.30 -26.16
C VAL A 87 -1.48 -0.81 -27.56
N SER A 88 -1.81 -2.09 -27.70
CA SER A 88 -2.25 -2.68 -28.97
C SER A 88 -3.61 -2.15 -29.40
N GLU A 89 -4.50 -1.90 -28.46
CA GLU A 89 -5.82 -1.33 -28.70
C GLU A 89 -5.72 0.16 -29.07
N ASP A 90 -4.95 0.94 -28.30
CA ASP A 90 -4.69 2.35 -28.58
C ASP A 90 -3.23 2.73 -28.30
N ARG A 91 -2.51 3.12 -29.36
CA ARG A 91 -1.10 3.53 -29.28
C ARG A 91 -0.85 4.75 -28.39
N ASN A 92 -1.84 5.61 -28.20
CA ASN A 92 -1.73 6.79 -27.36
C ASN A 92 -1.59 6.42 -25.86
N VAL A 93 -2.11 5.27 -25.47
CA VAL A 93 -1.99 4.74 -24.10
C VAL A 93 -0.51 4.59 -23.70
N LYS A 94 0.38 4.26 -24.64
CA LYS A 94 1.83 4.19 -24.37
C LYS A 94 2.38 5.50 -23.82
N HIS A 95 1.95 6.63 -24.36
CA HIS A 95 2.43 7.95 -23.92
C HIS A 95 1.92 8.29 -22.52
N ILE A 96 0.66 7.94 -22.24
CA ILE A 96 0.06 8.13 -20.91
C ILE A 96 0.79 7.27 -19.87
N LEU A 97 0.97 5.99 -20.14
CA LEU A 97 1.69 5.07 -19.26
C LEU A 97 3.13 5.50 -19.02
N LYS A 98 3.82 6.00 -20.06
CA LYS A 98 5.17 6.54 -19.91
C LYS A 98 5.23 7.71 -18.93
N GLN A 99 4.22 8.57 -18.92
CA GLN A 99 4.13 9.69 -17.99
C GLN A 99 3.80 9.23 -16.55
N LEU A 100 2.88 8.28 -16.42
CA LEU A 100 2.46 7.78 -15.08
C LEU A 100 3.51 6.87 -14.42
N LEU A 101 4.28 6.12 -15.19
CA LEU A 101 5.30 5.19 -14.70
C LEU A 101 6.71 5.78 -14.75
N GLY A 102 6.88 6.96 -15.32
CA GLY A 102 8.16 7.63 -15.42
C GLY A 102 8.64 8.19 -14.08
N THR A 103 9.95 8.35 -13.96
CA THR A 103 10.56 8.96 -12.76
C THR A 103 10.41 10.49 -12.71
N SER A 104 10.08 11.10 -13.84
CA SER A 104 9.83 12.54 -14.00
C SER A 104 8.43 12.74 -14.57
N GLY A 105 7.57 13.50 -13.90
CA GLY A 105 6.21 13.79 -14.34
C GLY A 105 5.17 13.59 -13.25
N ALA A 106 3.95 13.25 -13.66
CA ALA A 106 2.84 13.01 -12.76
C ALA A 106 2.99 11.63 -12.11
N ASN A 107 3.36 11.59 -10.83
CA ASN A 107 3.48 10.36 -10.07
C ASN A 107 2.16 9.99 -9.41
N VAL A 108 1.79 8.71 -9.51
CA VAL A 108 0.69 8.14 -8.72
C VAL A 108 1.17 7.97 -7.29
N MET A 109 0.46 8.60 -6.34
CA MET A 109 0.81 8.57 -4.93
C MET A 109 -0.40 8.25 -4.07
N VAL A 110 -0.14 7.50 -3.01
CA VAL A 110 -1.13 7.21 -1.98
C VAL A 110 -0.97 8.21 -0.84
N LYS A 111 -2.01 8.96 -0.52
CA LYS A 111 -2.01 9.99 0.53
C LYS A 111 -3.17 9.79 1.49
N SER A 112 -3.00 10.23 2.74
CA SER A 112 -4.08 10.18 3.72
C SER A 112 -5.20 11.16 3.35
N SER A 113 -6.46 10.76 3.55
CA SER A 113 -7.65 11.61 3.41
C SER A 113 -7.59 12.88 4.23
N ARG A 114 -6.93 12.83 5.38
CA ARG A 114 -6.72 13.99 6.28
C ARG A 114 -5.97 15.15 5.63
N MET A 115 -5.35 14.94 4.48
CA MET A 115 -4.76 16.01 3.69
C MET A 115 -5.83 16.89 3.03
N PHE A 116 -7.02 16.32 2.78
CA PHE A 116 -8.09 16.95 1.98
C PHE A 116 -9.35 17.22 2.78
N CYS A 117 -9.56 16.59 3.93
CA CYS A 117 -10.71 16.75 4.79
C CYS A 117 -10.31 16.85 6.27
N ALA A 118 -11.12 17.57 7.04
CA ALA A 118 -11.01 17.63 8.50
C ALA A 118 -11.56 16.35 9.14
N THR A 119 -11.21 16.12 10.40
CA THR A 119 -11.75 15.01 11.19
C THR A 119 -13.26 15.20 11.38
N HIS A 120 -14.02 14.13 11.23
CA HIS A 120 -15.50 14.12 11.34
C HIS A 120 -16.22 14.99 10.30
N GLU A 121 -15.60 15.18 9.15
CA GLU A 121 -16.21 15.91 8.04
C GLU A 121 -16.75 14.91 7.01
N ASP A 122 -18.07 14.98 6.77
CA ASP A 122 -18.74 14.17 5.75
C ASP A 122 -18.73 14.89 4.40
N LEU A 123 -18.08 14.30 3.43
CA LEU A 123 -17.92 14.85 2.08
C LEU A 123 -18.23 13.81 1.01
N SER A 124 -18.66 14.30 -0.15
CA SER A 124 -18.69 13.47 -1.34
C SER A 124 -17.30 13.37 -1.99
N PHE A 125 -17.05 12.31 -2.76
CA PHE A 125 -15.80 12.16 -3.51
C PHE A 125 -15.54 13.36 -4.42
N MET A 126 -16.59 13.92 -5.03
CA MET A 126 -16.46 15.10 -5.89
C MET A 126 -16.01 16.36 -5.11
N GLN A 127 -16.49 16.53 -3.88
CA GLN A 127 -16.04 17.63 -3.03
C GLN A 127 -14.57 17.46 -2.62
N LEU A 128 -14.19 16.21 -2.29
CA LEU A 128 -12.81 15.87 -1.97
C LEU A 128 -11.89 16.13 -3.18
N GLN A 129 -12.32 15.76 -4.38
CA GLN A 129 -11.59 16.02 -5.63
C GLN A 129 -11.38 17.51 -5.88
N LYS A 130 -12.41 18.34 -5.66
CA LYS A 130 -12.29 19.80 -5.78
C LYS A 130 -11.24 20.38 -4.82
N ARG A 131 -11.14 19.82 -3.60
CA ARG A 131 -10.11 20.23 -2.63
C ARG A 131 -8.71 19.77 -3.06
N ALA A 132 -8.60 18.56 -3.58
CA ALA A 132 -7.33 18.05 -4.10
C ALA A 132 -6.82 18.92 -5.27
N MET A 133 -7.71 19.34 -6.17
CA MET A 133 -7.36 20.23 -7.29
C MET A 133 -6.79 21.58 -6.82
N ARG A 134 -7.24 22.11 -5.68
CA ARG A 134 -6.66 23.34 -5.10
C ARG A 134 -5.22 23.15 -4.62
N LEU A 135 -4.79 21.90 -4.45
CA LEU A 135 -3.43 21.51 -4.07
C LEU A 135 -2.64 20.95 -5.27
N ASP A 136 -3.07 21.26 -6.49
CA ASP A 136 -2.48 20.77 -7.75
C ASP A 136 -2.41 19.24 -7.82
N LYS A 137 -3.44 18.56 -7.30
CA LYS A 137 -3.56 17.10 -7.28
C LYS A 137 -4.86 16.65 -7.93
N ILE A 138 -4.79 15.56 -8.66
CA ILE A 138 -5.95 14.86 -9.23
C ILE A 138 -6.23 13.62 -8.39
N LEU A 139 -7.42 13.54 -7.83
CA LEU A 139 -7.85 12.39 -7.06
C LEU A 139 -8.39 11.31 -8.01
N LEU A 140 -7.70 10.19 -8.11
CA LEU A 140 -8.09 9.08 -8.99
C LEU A 140 -9.11 8.14 -8.34
N GLY A 141 -9.01 7.97 -7.02
CA GLY A 141 -9.84 7.03 -6.28
C GLY A 141 -9.55 7.05 -4.79
N TYR A 142 -9.94 5.98 -4.11
CA TYR A 142 -9.66 5.79 -2.70
C TYR A 142 -9.54 4.30 -2.36
N GLN A 143 -8.89 4.02 -1.25
CA GLN A 143 -8.82 2.67 -0.68
C GLN A 143 -9.59 2.66 0.64
N ASP A 144 -10.55 1.75 0.75
CA ASP A 144 -11.31 1.56 1.98
C ASP A 144 -10.59 0.56 2.89
N HIS A 145 -10.28 0.99 4.12
CA HIS A 145 -9.66 0.09 5.11
C HIS A 145 -10.71 -0.64 5.98
N ILE A 146 -11.98 -0.21 5.91
CA ILE A 146 -13.09 -0.83 6.65
C ILE A 146 -13.67 -1.96 5.81
N GLY A 147 -13.03 -2.83 5.34
CA GLY A 147 -13.45 -3.93 4.53
C GLY A 147 -12.22 -4.75 4.16
N ASN A 148 -12.21 -5.27 2.99
CA ASN A 148 -11.08 -6.03 2.46
C ASN A 148 -9.94 -5.15 1.92
N GLY A 149 -9.94 -3.84 2.20
CA GLY A 149 -8.94 -2.91 1.66
C GLY A 149 -9.06 -2.72 0.15
N GLU A 150 -10.28 -2.84 -0.39
CA GLU A 150 -10.50 -2.72 -1.82
C GLU A 150 -10.19 -1.30 -2.32
N THR A 151 -9.44 -1.24 -3.41
CA THR A 151 -9.11 0.02 -4.08
C THR A 151 -10.16 0.34 -5.11
N VAL A 152 -10.80 1.49 -4.97
CA VAL A 152 -11.84 1.97 -5.89
C VAL A 152 -11.27 3.12 -6.71
N VAL A 153 -11.06 2.89 -8.01
CA VAL A 153 -10.66 3.92 -8.97
C VAL A 153 -11.90 4.43 -9.69
N ASN A 154 -12.01 5.75 -9.83
CA ASN A 154 -13.13 6.41 -10.49
C ASN A 154 -14.50 5.93 -9.96
N PRO A 155 -14.82 6.14 -8.67
CA PRO A 155 -16.03 5.61 -8.04
C PRO A 155 -17.28 6.04 -8.80
N LYS A 156 -18.26 5.14 -8.88
CA LYS A 156 -19.56 5.45 -9.54
C LYS A 156 -20.36 6.47 -8.72
N ASP A 157 -20.33 6.33 -7.40
CA ASP A 157 -21.10 7.15 -6.44
C ASP A 157 -20.37 8.43 -6.03
N LYS A 158 -19.94 9.24 -7.00
CA LYS A 158 -19.10 10.43 -6.77
C LYS A 158 -19.77 11.49 -5.90
N TYR A 159 -21.08 11.54 -5.90
CA TYR A 159 -21.87 12.57 -5.19
C TYR A 159 -22.41 12.08 -3.84
N LYS A 160 -22.31 10.79 -3.54
CA LYS A 160 -22.73 10.26 -2.25
C LYS A 160 -21.83 10.77 -1.14
N ILE A 161 -22.44 11.35 -0.13
CA ILE A 161 -21.75 11.83 1.07
C ILE A 161 -21.37 10.63 1.93
N LYS A 162 -20.12 10.62 2.44
CA LYS A 162 -19.62 9.62 3.36
C LYS A 162 -18.56 10.20 4.29
N SER A 163 -18.38 9.58 5.44
CA SER A 163 -17.27 9.88 6.34
C SER A 163 -15.96 9.37 5.76
N TRP A 164 -14.91 10.16 5.95
CA TRP A 164 -13.55 9.84 5.51
C TRP A 164 -12.60 9.58 6.67
N ASP A 165 -13.11 9.58 7.91
CA ASP A 165 -12.28 9.43 9.13
C ASP A 165 -11.77 8.01 9.34
N ASP A 166 -12.67 7.04 9.17
CA ASP A 166 -12.38 5.60 9.37
C ASP A 166 -11.82 4.94 8.11
N ILE A 167 -11.88 5.64 7.02
CA ILE A 167 -11.23 5.26 5.80
C ILE A 167 -9.80 5.72 5.99
N GLY A 168 -8.88 4.83 6.26
CA GLY A 168 -7.44 5.10 6.11
C GLY A 168 -7.20 5.40 4.65
N THR A 169 -7.85 6.44 4.18
CA THR A 169 -8.08 6.77 2.79
C THR A 169 -6.76 7.18 2.21
N SER A 170 -6.21 6.27 1.52
CA SER A 170 -5.18 6.55 0.57
C SER A 170 -5.89 7.08 -0.66
N ALA A 171 -5.99 8.41 -0.76
CA ALA A 171 -6.41 9.05 -1.99
C ALA A 171 -5.22 9.01 -2.95
N PHE A 172 -5.44 8.46 -4.11
CA PHE A 172 -4.47 8.46 -5.20
C PHE A 172 -4.44 9.79 -5.90
#